data_55ef0fdddbf9a5a518e5f8670c26b20b
#
_entry.id   55ef0fdddbf9a5a518e5f8670c26b20b
#
_cell.length_a   1.000
_cell.length_b   1.000
_cell.length_c   1.000
_cell.angle_alpha   90.00
_cell.angle_beta   90.00
_cell.angle_gamma   90.00
#
_symmetry.space_group_name_H-M   'P 1'
#
loop_
_entity.id
_entity.type
_entity.pdbx_description
1 polymer ?
#
loop_
_entity_poly.entity_id
_entity_poly.type
_entity_poly.pdbx_seq_one_letter_code
_entity_poly.pdbx_strand_id
1 'polypeptide(L)'
;MASRPYDVLNSQEAKKEATEKSLLHIIKPEIDFDPIADEHCEEVYRKAVENFRRWRERGWLVQDDEEKYYVYAQTMDGRTQYGLTMCCNYEDYLSGAIKKHELTRPDKEEDRMIHVRNQNANIEPVFFSYPANAEMDMIIRGVVENNPPE
;
A
#
# COMPACT_ATOMS: atom_id res chain seq x y z
N MET A 1 2.91 0.94 -12.23
CA MET A 1 2.10 0.43 -11.09
C MET A 1 1.46 1.54 -10.26
N ALA A 2 2.03 2.74 -10.27
CA ALA A 2 1.45 3.88 -9.55
C ALA A 2 0.03 4.19 -10.01
N SER A 3 -0.84 4.51 -9.07
CA SER A 3 -2.22 4.94 -9.27
C SER A 3 -2.57 6.02 -8.26
N ARG A 4 -3.69 6.71 -8.46
CA ARG A 4 -4.25 7.53 -7.39
C ARG A 4 -4.63 6.64 -6.19
N PRO A 5 -4.67 7.18 -4.95
CA PRO A 5 -5.15 6.44 -3.79
C PRO A 5 -6.54 5.84 -4.05
N TYR A 6 -6.78 4.63 -3.55
CA TYR A 6 -8.02 3.90 -3.84
C TYR A 6 -9.28 4.59 -3.29
N ASP A 7 -9.14 5.33 -2.21
CA ASP A 7 -10.23 6.02 -1.50
C ASP A 7 -10.70 7.32 -2.19
N VAL A 8 -9.94 7.82 -3.14
CA VAL A 8 -10.31 8.98 -3.98
C VAL A 8 -10.86 8.58 -5.36
N LEU A 9 -11.01 7.27 -5.62
CA LEU A 9 -11.50 6.71 -6.87
C LEU A 9 -12.76 5.89 -6.63
N ASN A 10 -13.84 6.18 -7.34
CA ASN A 10 -14.92 5.20 -7.46
C ASN A 10 -14.51 4.06 -8.41
N SER A 11 -15.25 2.95 -8.40
CA SER A 11 -14.89 1.75 -9.16
C SER A 11 -14.89 1.96 -10.67
N GLN A 12 -15.72 2.86 -11.21
CA GLN A 12 -15.73 3.19 -12.63
C GLN A 12 -14.50 4.01 -13.05
N GLU A 13 -14.09 4.95 -12.21
CA GLU A 13 -12.86 5.74 -12.41
C GLU A 13 -11.64 4.84 -12.31
N ALA A 14 -11.60 3.98 -11.28
CA ALA A 14 -10.53 2.99 -11.11
C ALA A 14 -10.42 2.06 -12.32
N LYS A 15 -11.54 1.56 -12.87
CA LYS A 15 -11.54 0.72 -14.08
C LYS A 15 -10.99 1.44 -15.30
N LYS A 16 -11.26 2.75 -15.45
CA LYS A 16 -10.73 3.55 -16.55
C LYS A 16 -9.24 3.88 -16.44
N GLU A 17 -8.75 4.05 -15.22
CA GLU A 17 -7.36 4.41 -14.95
C GLU A 17 -6.44 3.20 -14.84
N ALA A 18 -7.00 2.04 -14.51
CA ALA A 18 -6.22 0.82 -14.32
C ALA A 18 -5.54 0.38 -15.64
N THR A 19 -4.23 0.26 -15.58
CA THR A 19 -3.43 -0.41 -16.61
C THR A 19 -3.17 -1.84 -16.17
N GLU A 20 -2.69 -2.72 -17.05
CA GLU A 20 -2.42 -4.14 -16.74
C GLU A 20 -1.63 -4.35 -15.43
N LYS A 21 -0.70 -3.44 -15.12
CA LYS A 21 0.14 -3.50 -13.92
C LYS A 21 -0.29 -2.50 -12.84
N SER A 22 -1.54 -2.04 -12.85
CA SER A 22 -2.05 -1.16 -11.80
C SER A 22 -2.39 -1.95 -10.54
N LEU A 23 -1.89 -1.49 -9.39
CA LEU A 23 -2.20 -2.10 -8.08
C LEU A 23 -3.72 -2.07 -7.78
N LEU A 24 -4.49 -1.24 -8.49
CA LEU A 24 -5.96 -1.21 -8.39
C LEU A 24 -6.60 -2.58 -8.63
N HIS A 25 -6.02 -3.45 -9.44
CA HIS A 25 -6.52 -4.82 -9.63
C HIS A 25 -6.43 -5.69 -8.36
N ILE A 26 -5.64 -5.27 -7.37
CA ILE A 26 -5.49 -5.98 -6.09
C ILE A 26 -6.27 -5.31 -4.98
N ILE A 27 -6.29 -3.97 -4.97
CA ILE A 27 -6.92 -3.18 -3.89
C ILE A 27 -8.38 -2.80 -4.18
N LYS A 28 -8.79 -2.79 -5.45
CA LYS A 28 -10.16 -2.56 -5.94
C LYS A 28 -10.52 -3.61 -7.01
N PRO A 29 -10.47 -4.91 -6.67
CA PRO A 29 -10.58 -5.99 -7.65
C PRO A 29 -11.97 -6.09 -8.31
N GLU A 30 -12.98 -5.40 -7.80
CA GLU A 30 -14.31 -5.28 -8.41
C GLU A 30 -14.27 -4.72 -9.85
N ILE A 31 -13.18 -3.98 -10.18
CA ILE A 31 -13.00 -3.41 -11.53
C ILE A 31 -12.75 -4.48 -12.61
N ASP A 32 -12.35 -5.68 -12.22
CA ASP A 32 -12.09 -6.81 -13.12
C ASP A 32 -13.35 -7.54 -13.56
N PHE A 33 -14.50 -7.17 -13.01
CA PHE A 33 -15.79 -7.74 -13.38
C PHE A 33 -16.51 -6.88 -14.42
N ASP A 34 -17.38 -7.54 -15.22
CA ASP A 34 -18.23 -6.87 -16.18
C ASP A 34 -19.64 -7.51 -16.15
N PRO A 35 -20.65 -6.81 -15.60
CA PRO A 35 -20.57 -5.50 -14.96
C PRO A 35 -19.70 -5.48 -13.69
N ILE A 36 -19.30 -4.28 -13.26
CA ILE A 36 -18.54 -4.10 -12.02
C ILE A 36 -19.33 -4.73 -10.86
N ALA A 37 -18.65 -5.56 -10.08
CA ALA A 37 -19.26 -6.27 -8.94
C ALA A 37 -19.40 -5.35 -7.70
N ASP A 38 -20.16 -5.80 -6.72
CA ASP A 38 -20.18 -5.18 -5.38
C ASP A 38 -18.83 -5.35 -4.71
N GLU A 39 -18.21 -4.23 -4.31
CA GLU A 39 -16.85 -4.20 -3.76
C GLU A 39 -16.67 -5.06 -2.49
N HIS A 40 -17.75 -5.39 -1.79
CA HIS A 40 -17.72 -6.17 -0.54
C HIS A 40 -18.19 -7.62 -0.70
N CYS A 41 -18.41 -8.11 -1.91
CA CYS A 41 -18.79 -9.50 -2.11
C CYS A 41 -17.57 -10.44 -2.04
N GLU A 42 -17.82 -11.69 -1.63
CA GLU A 42 -16.76 -12.71 -1.46
C GLU A 42 -15.95 -12.96 -2.75
N GLU A 43 -16.60 -12.86 -3.90
CA GLU A 43 -15.96 -13.07 -5.20
C GLU A 43 -14.91 -12.02 -5.51
N VAL A 44 -15.14 -10.78 -5.06
CA VAL A 44 -14.18 -9.67 -5.21
C VAL A 44 -12.95 -9.93 -4.35
N TYR A 45 -13.10 -10.34 -3.10
CA TYR A 45 -11.94 -10.70 -2.26
C TYR A 45 -11.15 -11.90 -2.83
N ARG A 46 -11.85 -12.91 -3.37
CA ARG A 46 -11.16 -14.01 -4.08
C ARG A 46 -10.39 -13.53 -5.29
N LYS A 47 -10.95 -12.58 -6.03
CA LYS A 47 -10.29 -11.96 -7.19
C LYS A 47 -9.03 -11.20 -6.80
N ALA A 48 -9.04 -10.49 -5.67
CA ALA A 48 -7.84 -9.86 -5.11
C ALA A 48 -6.71 -10.86 -4.87
N VAL A 49 -7.03 -12.00 -4.24
CA VAL A 49 -6.07 -13.09 -3.97
C VAL A 49 -5.52 -13.69 -5.27
N GLU A 50 -6.40 -13.95 -6.24
CA GLU A 50 -6.01 -14.46 -7.56
C GLU A 50 -5.04 -13.51 -8.27
N ASN A 51 -5.38 -12.21 -8.28
CA ASN A 51 -4.54 -11.19 -8.91
C ASN A 51 -3.19 -11.06 -8.21
N PHE A 52 -3.16 -11.02 -6.89
CA PHE A 52 -1.93 -10.97 -6.10
C PHE A 52 -1.03 -12.18 -6.38
N ARG A 53 -1.58 -13.41 -6.36
CA ARG A 53 -0.85 -14.62 -6.70
C ARG A 53 -0.29 -14.57 -8.12
N ARG A 54 -1.12 -14.22 -9.10
CA ARG A 54 -0.72 -14.09 -10.51
C ARG A 54 0.43 -13.10 -10.70
N TRP A 55 0.44 -11.99 -9.96
CA TRP A 55 1.52 -11.01 -10.04
C TRP A 55 2.83 -11.55 -9.49
N ARG A 56 2.78 -12.33 -8.42
CA ARG A 56 3.96 -13.03 -7.88
C ARG A 56 4.47 -14.07 -8.87
N GLU A 57 3.61 -14.88 -9.46
CA GLU A 57 3.97 -15.89 -10.48
C GLU A 57 4.59 -15.25 -11.73
N ARG A 58 4.18 -14.03 -12.08
CA ARG A 58 4.75 -13.27 -13.20
C ARG A 58 6.03 -12.50 -12.84
N GLY A 59 6.45 -12.54 -11.60
CA GLY A 59 7.60 -11.77 -11.12
C GLY A 59 7.38 -10.25 -11.11
N TRP A 60 6.13 -9.78 -11.11
CA TRP A 60 5.82 -8.35 -10.99
C TRP A 60 5.87 -7.88 -9.53
N LEU A 61 5.64 -8.79 -8.61
CA LEU A 61 5.87 -8.64 -7.19
C LEU A 61 6.84 -9.72 -6.75
N VAL A 62 7.92 -9.30 -6.15
CA VAL A 62 8.98 -10.18 -5.63
C VAL A 62 9.06 -9.97 -4.12
N GLN A 63 9.18 -11.05 -3.38
CA GLN A 63 9.46 -11.00 -1.96
C GLN A 63 10.97 -11.08 -1.75
N ASP A 64 11.51 -10.16 -0.98
CA ASP A 64 12.91 -10.24 -0.58
C ASP A 64 13.17 -11.47 0.31
N ASP A 65 14.35 -12.04 0.20
CA ASP A 65 14.77 -13.21 0.98
C ASP A 65 15.08 -12.87 2.45
N GLU A 66 15.30 -11.58 2.74
CA GLU A 66 15.67 -11.05 4.06
C GLU A 66 14.71 -9.92 4.47
N GLU A 67 14.57 -9.73 5.78
CA GLU A 67 13.87 -8.58 6.34
C GLU A 67 14.66 -7.29 6.06
N LYS A 68 13.98 -6.30 5.50
CA LYS A 68 14.59 -5.03 5.08
C LYS A 68 13.76 -3.82 5.51
N TYR A 69 14.43 -2.70 5.62
CA TYR A 69 13.82 -1.38 5.58
C TYR A 69 13.93 -0.81 4.16
N TYR A 70 12.92 -0.07 3.73
CA TYR A 70 12.96 0.54 2.40
C TYR A 70 12.89 2.05 2.51
N VAL A 71 13.71 2.74 1.73
CA VAL A 71 13.56 4.18 1.53
C VAL A 71 12.62 4.40 0.36
N TYR A 72 11.48 5.04 0.64
CA TYR A 72 10.46 5.37 -0.35
C TYR A 72 10.58 6.83 -0.76
N ALA A 73 10.73 7.08 -2.05
CA ALA A 73 10.82 8.43 -2.60
C ALA A 73 9.55 8.77 -3.37
N GLN A 74 8.93 9.90 -3.03
CA GLN A 74 7.76 10.42 -3.71
C GLN A 74 8.02 11.84 -4.20
N THR A 75 7.89 12.05 -5.50
CA THR A 75 8.10 13.37 -6.13
C THR A 75 6.78 13.95 -6.59
N MET A 76 6.49 15.16 -6.13
CA MET A 76 5.33 15.95 -6.55
C MET A 76 5.79 17.39 -6.80
N ASP A 77 5.41 17.96 -7.93
CA ASP A 77 5.74 19.34 -8.32
C ASP A 77 7.25 19.67 -8.23
N GLY A 78 8.10 18.70 -8.61
CA GLY A 78 9.55 18.85 -8.57
C GLY A 78 10.18 18.74 -7.18
N ARG A 79 9.39 18.50 -6.13
CA ARG A 79 9.86 18.27 -4.76
C ARG A 79 9.80 16.80 -4.42
N THR A 80 10.93 16.23 -4.06
CA THR A 80 11.01 14.83 -3.59
C THR A 80 10.97 14.79 -2.07
N GLN A 81 10.10 13.95 -1.53
CA GLN A 81 10.06 13.57 -0.13
C GLN A 81 10.51 12.13 0.01
N TYR A 82 11.28 11.87 1.04
CA TYR A 82 11.74 10.52 1.37
C TYR A 82 11.05 10.06 2.65
N GLY A 83 10.58 8.83 2.64
CA GLY A 83 10.00 8.15 3.78
C GLY A 83 10.71 6.83 4.03
N LEU A 84 10.50 6.28 5.22
CA LEU A 84 10.99 4.97 5.60
C LEU A 84 9.81 4.01 5.69
N THR A 85 9.83 2.94 4.90
CA THR A 85 8.84 1.85 4.98
C THR A 85 9.36 0.77 5.90
N MET A 86 8.58 0.43 6.92
CA MET A 86 8.94 -0.54 7.95
C MET A 86 7.71 -1.17 8.59
N CYS A 87 7.92 -2.23 9.37
CA CYS A 87 6.92 -2.75 10.28
C CYS A 87 7.02 -2.02 11.64
N CYS A 88 5.90 -1.50 12.13
CA CYS A 88 5.81 -0.91 13.46
C CYS A 88 5.21 -1.94 14.43
N ASN A 89 5.64 -1.90 15.70
CA ASN A 89 5.04 -2.72 16.72
C ASN A 89 3.61 -2.24 17.01
N TYR A 90 2.64 -3.15 16.94
CA TYR A 90 1.23 -2.81 17.24
C TYR A 90 1.01 -2.33 18.68
N GLU A 91 1.86 -2.72 19.62
CA GLU A 91 1.81 -2.24 21.00
C GLU A 91 2.08 -0.74 21.12
N ASP A 92 2.89 -0.17 20.23
CA ASP A 92 3.13 1.27 20.16
C ASP A 92 1.86 2.03 19.77
N TYR A 93 1.01 1.41 18.95
CA TYR A 93 -0.30 1.96 18.63
C TYR A 93 -1.27 1.85 19.79
N LEU A 94 -1.30 0.70 20.50
CA LEU A 94 -2.18 0.49 21.64
C LEU A 94 -1.80 1.36 22.85
N SER A 95 -0.51 1.53 23.11
CA SER A 95 0.00 2.38 24.21
C SER A 95 -0.14 3.88 23.92
N GLY A 96 -0.39 4.26 22.66
CA GLY A 96 -0.47 5.64 22.23
C GLY A 96 0.90 6.30 22.01
N ALA A 97 1.98 5.55 21.89
CA ALA A 97 3.26 6.02 21.40
C ALA A 97 3.09 6.50 19.95
N ILE A 98 2.41 5.70 19.12
CA ILE A 98 1.90 6.15 17.82
C ILE A 98 0.59 6.90 18.07
N LYS A 99 0.57 8.19 17.71
CA LYS A 99 -0.61 9.05 17.88
C LYS A 99 -1.60 8.84 16.75
N LYS A 100 -2.88 8.66 17.11
CA LYS A 100 -3.96 8.61 16.14
C LYS A 100 -4.23 10.00 15.58
N HIS A 101 -4.35 10.10 14.28
CA HIS A 101 -4.74 11.35 13.61
C HIS A 101 -6.27 11.54 13.72
N GLU A 102 -7.02 10.50 13.43
CA GLU A 102 -8.49 10.50 13.40
C GLU A 102 -9.06 9.14 13.81
N LEU A 103 -10.38 9.09 13.96
CA LEU A 103 -11.07 7.81 14.13
C LEU A 103 -11.32 7.20 12.75
N THR A 104 -10.83 6.00 12.55
CA THR A 104 -11.12 5.23 11.34
C THR A 104 -12.59 4.85 11.26
N ARG A 105 -13.12 4.75 10.05
CA ARG A 105 -14.48 4.25 9.81
C ARG A 105 -14.49 2.73 9.96
N PRO A 106 -15.38 2.15 10.79
CA PRO A 106 -15.41 0.70 11.03
C PRO A 106 -15.59 -0.15 9.76
N ASP A 107 -16.42 0.33 8.83
CA ASP A 107 -16.66 -0.35 7.54
C ASP A 107 -15.40 -0.45 6.68
N LYS A 108 -14.59 0.60 6.65
CA LYS A 108 -13.31 0.59 5.92
C LYS A 108 -12.24 -0.23 6.62
N GLU A 109 -12.21 -0.21 7.95
CA GLU A 109 -11.30 -1.03 8.75
C GLU A 109 -11.60 -2.52 8.55
N GLU A 110 -12.87 -2.92 8.58
CA GLU A 110 -13.29 -4.30 8.34
C GLU A 110 -12.91 -4.76 6.92
N ASP A 111 -13.19 -3.96 5.91
CA ASP A 111 -12.82 -4.25 4.53
C ASP A 111 -11.32 -4.47 4.36
N ARG A 112 -10.49 -3.58 4.88
CA ARG A 112 -9.02 -3.74 4.82
C ARG A 112 -8.54 -4.97 5.59
N MET A 113 -9.14 -5.26 6.73
CA MET A 113 -8.84 -6.47 7.50
C MET A 113 -9.16 -7.75 6.72
N ILE A 114 -10.26 -7.79 5.98
CA ILE A 114 -10.62 -8.92 5.11
C ILE A 114 -9.58 -9.08 3.99
N HIS A 115 -9.18 -7.98 3.35
CA HIS A 115 -8.13 -8.00 2.33
C HIS A 115 -6.81 -8.57 2.88
N VAL A 116 -6.32 -8.07 4.02
CA VAL A 116 -5.09 -8.55 4.65
C VAL A 116 -5.18 -10.05 4.99
N ARG A 117 -6.29 -10.50 5.57
CA ARG A 117 -6.51 -11.92 5.94
C ARG A 117 -6.49 -12.84 4.72
N ASN A 118 -7.16 -12.44 3.65
CA ASN A 118 -7.27 -13.28 2.46
C ASN A 118 -5.96 -13.33 1.66
N GLN A 119 -5.26 -12.22 1.56
CA GLN A 119 -4.02 -12.11 0.78
C GLN A 119 -2.77 -12.52 1.58
N ASN A 120 -2.86 -12.57 2.91
CA ASN A 120 -1.72 -12.72 3.83
C ASN A 120 -0.60 -11.71 3.52
N ALA A 121 -0.99 -10.49 3.19
CA ALA A 121 -0.09 -9.39 2.84
C ALA A 121 -0.75 -8.05 3.18
N ASN A 122 0.06 -7.08 3.62
CA ASN A 122 -0.37 -5.70 3.78
C ASN A 122 -0.05 -4.93 2.49
N ILE A 123 -1.04 -4.77 1.64
CA ILE A 123 -0.88 -4.15 0.31
C ILE A 123 -0.86 -2.62 0.40
N GLU A 124 -1.45 -2.06 1.44
CA GLU A 124 -1.60 -0.62 1.63
C GLU A 124 -0.98 -0.21 2.96
N PRO A 125 0.31 0.18 2.96
CA PRO A 125 0.99 0.65 4.17
C PRO A 125 0.36 1.95 4.68
N VAL A 126 0.26 2.07 5.99
CA VAL A 126 -0.25 3.27 6.66
C VAL A 126 0.80 4.37 6.61
N PHE A 127 0.37 5.60 6.34
CA PHE A 127 1.25 6.76 6.36
C PHE A 127 1.36 7.36 7.76
N PHE A 128 2.58 7.51 8.24
CA PHE A 128 2.90 8.19 9.50
C PHE A 128 3.78 9.41 9.26
N SER A 129 3.67 10.39 10.14
CA SER A 129 4.62 11.48 10.26
C SER A 129 5.34 11.43 11.59
N TYR A 130 6.60 11.84 11.62
CA TYR A 130 7.42 11.91 12.83
C TYR A 130 8.13 13.26 12.90
N PRO A 131 8.50 13.73 14.12
CA PRO A 131 9.28 14.94 14.28
C PRO A 131 10.61 14.86 13.52
N ALA A 132 11.08 15.99 12.99
CA ALA A 132 12.38 16.04 12.30
C ALA A 132 13.49 15.43 13.16
N ASN A 133 14.29 14.55 12.56
CA ASN A 133 15.38 13.83 13.22
C ASN A 133 16.60 13.83 12.29
N ALA A 134 17.64 14.57 12.70
CA ALA A 134 18.85 14.75 11.88
C ALA A 134 19.62 13.44 11.65
N GLU A 135 19.58 12.50 12.58
CA GLU A 135 20.22 11.18 12.42
C GLU A 135 19.51 10.35 11.36
N MET A 136 18.17 10.31 11.39
CA MET A 136 17.36 9.64 10.37
C MET A 136 17.56 10.28 9.00
N ASP A 137 17.60 11.60 8.92
CA ASP A 137 17.82 12.31 7.67
C ASP A 137 19.19 11.97 7.07
N MET A 138 20.22 11.82 7.92
CA MET A 138 21.56 11.43 7.48
C MET A 138 21.61 9.99 6.96
N ILE A 139 20.94 9.05 7.64
CA ILE A 139 20.83 7.64 7.22
C ILE A 139 20.13 7.55 5.87
N ILE A 140 18.95 8.18 5.75
CA ILE A 140 18.17 8.18 4.50
C ILE A 140 18.98 8.78 3.35
N ARG A 141 19.65 9.90 3.58
CA ARG A 141 20.52 10.53 2.58
C ARG A 141 21.64 9.61 2.13
N GLY A 142 22.31 8.96 3.08
CA GLY A 142 23.36 8.00 2.77
C GLY A 142 22.86 6.82 1.93
N VAL A 143 21.65 6.32 2.20
CA VAL A 143 21.03 5.27 1.36
C VAL A 143 20.76 5.78 -0.05
N VAL A 144 20.14 6.96 -0.19
CA VAL A 144 19.77 7.55 -1.48
C VAL A 144 20.99 7.85 -2.35
N GLU A 145 22.07 8.35 -1.76
CA GLU A 145 23.30 8.69 -2.48
C GLU A 145 24.07 7.45 -2.99
N ASN A 146 23.96 6.32 -2.30
CA ASN A 146 24.72 5.11 -2.62
C ASN A 146 23.91 4.01 -3.34
N ASN A 147 22.58 4.17 -3.42
CA ASN A 147 21.71 3.18 -4.06
C ASN A 147 20.78 3.88 -5.05
N PRO A 148 20.96 3.64 -6.35
CA PRO A 148 19.99 4.14 -7.32
C PRO A 148 18.61 3.52 -7.04
N PRO A 149 17.51 4.26 -7.28
CA PRO A 149 16.16 3.71 -7.15
C PRO A 149 15.92 2.57 -8.14
N GLU A 150 15.23 1.55 -7.69
CA GLU A 150 14.78 0.41 -8.50
C GLU A 150 13.54 0.75 -9.36
#